data_59664715116985c7cf7d9de1d5bf3c8b
#
_entry.id   59664715116985c7cf7d9de1d5bf3c8b
#
_cell.length_a   1.000
_cell.length_b   1.000
_cell.length_c   1.000
_cell.angle_alpha   90.00
_cell.angle_beta   90.00
_cell.angle_gamma   90.00
#
_symmetry.space_group_name_H-M   'P 1'
#
loop_
_entity.id
_entity.type
_entity.pdbx_description
1 polymer ?
#
loop_
_entity_poly.entity_id
_entity_poly.type
_entity_poly.pdbx_seq_one_letter_code
_entity_poly.pdbx_strand_id
1 'polypeptide(L)'
;MQQLREQGIYTLPERREFVAREQENIKLVQQIYQHFKRGDIKALLNLLSVNIEWQLPEIENVPFAGRRRGHEEMGQFFESLVDTQEIQHFDPREFIARGDKVLALGHYAWRVKSTGREFGGDFAHVFTVLDGKVVKFHEYMDTAAAAAAHRKDIGA
;
A
#
# COMPACT_ATOMS: atom_id res chain seq x y z
N MET A 1 7.71 -6.84 -34.90
CA MET A 1 6.63 -6.70 -33.93
C MET A 1 7.15 -6.66 -32.48
N GLN A 2 8.01 -7.59 -32.10
CA GLN A 2 8.57 -7.59 -30.73
C GLN A 2 9.38 -6.33 -30.44
N GLN A 3 10.18 -5.88 -31.39
CA GLN A 3 10.99 -4.67 -31.26
C GLN A 3 10.14 -3.40 -31.06
N LEU A 4 8.97 -3.33 -31.69
CA LEU A 4 8.04 -2.22 -31.53
C LEU A 4 7.38 -2.26 -30.14
N ARG A 5 7.11 -3.46 -29.62
CA ARG A 5 6.58 -3.64 -28.26
C ARG A 5 7.57 -3.17 -27.18
N GLU A 6 8.84 -3.47 -27.37
CA GLU A 6 9.92 -3.01 -26.49
C GLU A 6 10.02 -1.48 -26.49
N GLN A 7 9.63 -0.82 -27.57
CA GLN A 7 9.56 0.64 -27.67
C GLN A 7 8.23 1.23 -27.19
N GLY A 8 7.31 0.39 -26.66
CA GLY A 8 6.00 0.83 -26.18
C GLY A 8 4.99 1.10 -27.28
N ILE A 9 5.23 0.55 -28.49
CA ILE A 9 4.32 0.72 -29.63
C ILE A 9 3.49 -0.55 -29.80
N TYR A 10 2.16 -0.42 -29.67
CA TYR A 10 1.21 -1.52 -29.70
C TYR A 10 0.17 -1.32 -30.78
N THR A 11 -0.41 -2.41 -31.31
CA THR A 11 -1.59 -2.36 -32.18
C THR A 11 -2.79 -1.87 -31.38
N LEU A 12 -3.88 -1.44 -32.06
CA LEU A 12 -5.11 -1.04 -31.37
C LEU A 12 -5.71 -2.14 -30.50
N PRO A 13 -5.81 -3.42 -30.95
CA PRO A 13 -6.26 -4.51 -30.09
C PRO A 13 -5.37 -4.72 -28.88
N GLU A 14 -4.05 -4.67 -29.03
CA GLU A 14 -3.09 -4.80 -27.93
C GLU A 14 -3.26 -3.69 -26.91
N ARG A 15 -3.48 -2.44 -27.36
CA ARG A 15 -3.75 -1.30 -26.47
C ARG A 15 -5.02 -1.51 -25.66
N ARG A 16 -6.10 -2.02 -26.29
CA ARG A 16 -7.36 -2.28 -25.59
C ARG A 16 -7.20 -3.32 -24.49
N GLU A 17 -6.47 -4.40 -24.76
CA GLU A 17 -6.15 -5.41 -23.77
C GLU A 17 -5.33 -4.84 -22.63
N PHE A 18 -4.35 -4.01 -22.93
CA PHE A 18 -3.50 -3.36 -21.98
C PHE A 18 -4.31 -2.44 -21.03
N VAL A 19 -5.16 -1.59 -21.62
CA VAL A 19 -6.01 -0.67 -20.84
C VAL A 19 -6.99 -1.45 -19.97
N ALA A 20 -7.61 -2.51 -20.51
CA ALA A 20 -8.52 -3.35 -19.73
C ALA A 20 -7.84 -3.99 -18.53
N ARG A 21 -6.61 -4.49 -18.71
CA ARG A 21 -5.80 -5.08 -17.64
C ARG A 21 -5.41 -4.06 -16.59
N GLU A 22 -5.02 -2.86 -17.02
CA GLU A 22 -4.70 -1.76 -16.10
C GLU A 22 -5.91 -1.37 -15.27
N GLN A 23 -7.10 -1.32 -15.85
CA GLN A 23 -8.34 -1.02 -15.13
C GLN A 23 -8.71 -2.13 -14.14
N GLU A 24 -8.50 -3.39 -14.49
CA GLU A 24 -8.69 -4.52 -13.58
C GLU A 24 -7.73 -4.45 -12.39
N ASN A 25 -6.47 -4.08 -12.63
CA ASN A 25 -5.48 -3.90 -11.58
C ASN A 25 -5.87 -2.77 -10.63
N ILE A 26 -6.42 -1.66 -11.14
CA ILE A 26 -6.96 -0.59 -10.31
C ILE A 26 -8.10 -1.10 -9.42
N LYS A 27 -9.03 -1.87 -9.99
CA LYS A 27 -10.14 -2.45 -9.21
C LYS A 27 -9.64 -3.35 -8.09
N LEU A 28 -8.61 -4.15 -8.37
CA LEU A 28 -7.99 -5.00 -7.36
C LEU A 28 -7.44 -4.18 -6.20
N VAL A 29 -6.71 -3.12 -6.48
CA VAL A 29 -6.16 -2.21 -5.47
C VAL A 29 -7.28 -1.54 -4.67
N GLN A 30 -8.34 -1.09 -5.34
CA GLN A 30 -9.51 -0.53 -4.67
C GLN A 30 -10.18 -1.53 -3.72
N GLN A 31 -10.27 -2.80 -4.11
CA GLN A 31 -10.79 -3.87 -3.25
C GLN A 31 -9.91 -4.08 -2.01
N ILE A 32 -8.59 -4.01 -2.17
CA ILE A 32 -7.66 -4.10 -1.04
C ILE A 32 -7.95 -3.01 -0.01
N TYR A 33 -8.14 -1.76 -0.45
CA TYR A 33 -8.48 -0.66 0.46
C TYR A 33 -9.84 -0.85 1.12
N GLN A 34 -10.84 -1.38 0.39
CA GLN A 34 -12.15 -1.67 0.97
C GLN A 34 -12.06 -2.71 2.08
N HIS A 35 -11.33 -3.78 1.86
CA HIS A 35 -11.10 -4.81 2.88
C HIS A 35 -10.36 -4.24 4.08
N PHE A 36 -9.35 -3.41 3.84
CA PHE A 36 -8.61 -2.75 4.90
C PHE A 36 -9.51 -1.88 5.77
N LYS A 37 -10.35 -1.05 5.15
CA LYS A 37 -11.29 -0.18 5.86
C LYS A 37 -12.32 -0.94 6.69
N ARG A 38 -12.71 -2.13 6.23
CA ARG A 38 -13.65 -3.01 6.95
C ARG A 38 -12.99 -3.88 8.01
N GLY A 39 -11.66 -3.87 8.08
CA GLY A 39 -10.92 -4.76 8.97
C GLY A 39 -10.93 -6.21 8.52
N ASP A 40 -11.29 -6.49 7.28
CA ASP A 40 -11.30 -7.85 6.74
C ASP A 40 -9.92 -8.22 6.19
N ILE A 41 -9.00 -8.49 7.09
CA ILE A 41 -7.60 -8.77 6.75
C ILE A 41 -7.45 -10.09 6.01
N LYS A 42 -8.26 -11.09 6.34
CA LYS A 42 -8.23 -12.37 5.64
C LYS A 42 -8.55 -12.21 4.14
N ALA A 43 -9.59 -11.46 3.81
CA ALA A 43 -9.95 -11.16 2.43
C ALA A 43 -8.86 -10.35 1.73
N LEU A 44 -8.27 -9.39 2.43
CA LEU A 44 -7.15 -8.61 1.91
C LEU A 44 -5.97 -9.51 1.57
N LEU A 45 -5.55 -10.39 2.48
CA LEU A 45 -4.42 -11.29 2.25
C LEU A 45 -4.64 -12.20 1.05
N ASN A 46 -5.89 -12.59 0.77
CA ASN A 46 -6.21 -13.40 -0.39
C ASN A 46 -5.95 -12.69 -1.73
N LEU A 47 -5.85 -11.37 -1.73
CA LEU A 47 -5.50 -10.58 -2.91
C LEU A 47 -4.00 -10.37 -3.05
N LEU A 48 -3.22 -10.77 -2.05
CA LEU A 48 -1.77 -10.71 -2.08
C LEU A 48 -1.19 -12.07 -2.48
N SER A 49 -0.11 -12.04 -3.27
CA SER A 49 0.66 -13.25 -3.59
C SER A 49 1.16 -13.91 -2.29
N VAL A 50 1.31 -15.23 -2.32
CA VAL A 50 1.92 -15.96 -1.19
C VAL A 50 3.35 -15.51 -0.90
N ASN A 51 4.02 -14.92 -1.89
CA ASN A 51 5.37 -14.39 -1.77
C ASN A 51 5.40 -12.86 -1.79
N ILE A 52 4.33 -12.21 -1.36
CA ILE A 52 4.22 -10.75 -1.34
C ILE A 52 5.44 -10.10 -0.68
N GLU A 53 5.96 -9.07 -1.31
CA GLU A 53 6.98 -8.20 -0.73
C GLU A 53 6.32 -6.86 -0.41
N TRP A 54 6.29 -6.53 0.88
CA TRP A 54 5.61 -5.33 1.38
C TRP A 54 6.63 -4.43 2.07
N GLN A 55 6.78 -3.22 1.57
CA GLN A 55 7.81 -2.31 2.05
C GLN A 55 7.22 -0.99 2.52
N LEU A 56 7.43 -0.69 3.80
CA LEU A 56 7.36 0.65 4.35
C LEU A 56 8.78 1.18 4.52
N PRO A 57 8.96 2.51 4.51
CA PRO A 57 10.24 3.08 4.91
C PRO A 57 10.62 2.64 6.32
N GLU A 58 11.90 2.58 6.63
CA GLU A 58 12.36 2.47 8.00
C GLU A 58 12.02 3.78 8.72
N ILE A 59 11.30 3.67 9.83
CA ILE A 59 10.84 4.83 10.60
C ILE A 59 11.18 4.59 12.06
N GLU A 60 11.91 5.52 12.65
CA GLU A 60 12.28 5.44 14.05
C GLU A 60 11.06 5.35 14.95
N ASN A 61 11.08 4.43 15.91
CA ASN A 61 10.02 4.17 16.90
C ASN A 61 8.72 3.58 16.33
N VAL A 62 8.69 3.18 15.07
CA VAL A 62 7.49 2.59 14.45
C VAL A 62 7.68 1.08 14.32
N PRO A 63 6.95 0.27 15.10
CA PRO A 63 7.21 -1.18 15.15
C PRO A 63 6.82 -1.93 13.87
N PHE A 64 5.90 -1.39 13.08
CA PHE A 64 5.46 -2.00 11.82
C PHE A 64 6.21 -1.47 10.59
N ALA A 65 7.22 -0.61 10.76
CA ALA A 65 8.04 -0.09 9.66
C ALA A 65 8.93 -1.18 9.04
N GLY A 66 9.47 -0.89 7.86
CA GLY A 66 10.40 -1.78 7.18
C GLY A 66 9.75 -2.77 6.24
N ARG A 67 10.43 -3.86 5.99
CA ARG A 67 10.03 -4.87 5.02
C ARG A 67 9.32 -6.06 5.66
N ARG A 68 8.32 -6.58 4.91
CA ARG A 68 7.60 -7.80 5.26
C ARG A 68 7.53 -8.68 4.01
N ARG A 69 7.53 -9.99 4.21
CA ARG A 69 7.43 -10.95 3.12
C ARG A 69 6.51 -12.10 3.51
N GLY A 70 5.58 -12.42 2.60
CA GLY A 70 4.65 -13.54 2.77
C GLY A 70 3.46 -13.23 3.66
N HIS A 71 2.48 -14.12 3.65
CA HIS A 71 1.19 -13.91 4.35
C HIS A 71 1.33 -13.87 5.87
N GLU A 72 2.22 -14.69 6.44
CA GLU A 72 2.41 -14.71 7.90
C GLU A 72 2.94 -13.37 8.41
N GLU A 73 3.98 -12.84 7.78
CA GLU A 73 4.53 -11.54 8.15
C GLU A 73 3.54 -10.42 7.88
N MET A 74 2.73 -10.52 6.83
CA MET A 74 1.68 -9.54 6.57
C MET A 74 0.58 -9.54 7.63
N GLY A 75 0.20 -10.72 8.13
CA GLY A 75 -0.72 -10.83 9.26
C GLY A 75 -0.17 -10.12 10.48
N GLN A 76 1.10 -10.34 10.79
CA GLN A 76 1.80 -9.66 11.89
C GLN A 76 1.87 -8.15 11.68
N PHE A 77 2.11 -7.71 10.44
CA PHE A 77 2.12 -6.29 10.09
C PHE A 77 0.80 -5.61 10.41
N PHE A 78 -0.32 -6.17 9.96
CA PHE A 78 -1.64 -5.60 10.21
C PHE A 78 -2.01 -5.63 11.69
N GLU A 79 -1.65 -6.69 12.39
CA GLU A 79 -1.84 -6.77 13.84
C GLU A 79 -1.07 -5.67 14.57
N SER A 80 0.21 -5.49 14.23
CA SER A 80 1.05 -4.43 14.80
C SER A 80 0.50 -3.04 14.47
N LEU A 81 0.02 -2.84 13.24
CA LEU A 81 -0.56 -1.57 12.81
C LEU A 81 -1.77 -1.19 13.67
N VAL A 82 -2.69 -2.11 13.86
CA VAL A 82 -3.91 -1.90 14.64
C VAL A 82 -3.60 -1.72 16.13
N ASP A 83 -2.63 -2.45 16.66
CA ASP A 83 -2.22 -2.34 18.06
C ASP A 83 -1.52 -1.02 18.37
N THR A 84 -0.85 -0.44 17.37
CA THR A 84 0.00 0.75 17.53
C THR A 84 -0.76 2.05 17.30
N GLN A 85 -1.64 2.08 16.31
CA GLN A 85 -2.30 3.31 15.91
C GLN A 85 -3.71 3.07 15.40
N GLU A 86 -4.53 4.10 15.45
CA GLU A 86 -5.91 4.05 14.96
C GLU A 86 -6.13 5.06 13.84
N ILE A 87 -6.99 4.68 12.88
CA ILE A 87 -7.32 5.52 11.74
C ILE A 87 -8.23 6.66 12.21
N GLN A 88 -7.84 7.91 11.91
CA GLN A 88 -8.70 9.07 11.99
C GLN A 88 -9.33 9.36 10.64
N HIS A 89 -8.55 9.18 9.58
CA HIS A 89 -8.95 9.47 8.22
C HIS A 89 -8.07 8.63 7.28
N PHE A 90 -8.68 8.03 6.25
CA PHE A 90 -7.96 7.26 5.25
C PHE A 90 -8.67 7.39 3.91
N ASP A 91 -8.08 8.16 3.00
CA ASP A 91 -8.72 8.55 1.75
C ASP A 91 -7.78 8.38 0.54
N PRO A 92 -7.76 7.19 -0.08
CA PRO A 92 -7.13 7.02 -1.39
C PRO A 92 -7.96 7.77 -2.43
N ARG A 93 -7.33 8.69 -3.16
CA ARG A 93 -8.04 9.64 -4.05
C ARG A 93 -7.83 9.39 -5.52
N GLU A 94 -6.60 9.06 -5.92
CA GLU A 94 -6.25 8.88 -7.32
C GLU A 94 -5.60 7.53 -7.54
N PHE A 95 -5.96 6.90 -8.66
CA PHE A 95 -5.38 5.63 -9.07
C PHE A 95 -4.87 5.76 -10.50
N ILE A 96 -3.59 5.51 -10.67
CA ILE A 96 -2.92 5.59 -11.97
C ILE A 96 -2.28 4.23 -12.23
N ALA A 97 -2.63 3.61 -13.34
CA ALA A 97 -2.06 2.31 -13.70
C ALA A 97 -1.26 2.42 -14.99
N ARG A 98 -0.13 1.73 -15.02
CA ARG A 98 0.68 1.55 -16.21
C ARG A 98 1.37 0.19 -16.15
N GLY A 99 1.05 -0.66 -17.13
CA GLY A 99 1.55 -2.03 -17.15
C GLY A 99 1.08 -2.80 -15.91
N ASP A 100 2.02 -3.37 -15.17
CA ASP A 100 1.77 -4.12 -13.95
C ASP A 100 1.76 -3.24 -12.68
N LYS A 101 1.96 -1.93 -12.84
CA LYS A 101 2.03 -0.99 -11.71
C LYS A 101 0.70 -0.26 -11.51
N VAL A 102 0.30 -0.13 -10.25
CA VAL A 102 -0.78 0.78 -9.85
C VAL A 102 -0.22 1.73 -8.80
N LEU A 103 -0.35 3.02 -9.06
CA LEU A 103 0.00 4.08 -8.13
C LEU A 103 -1.29 4.58 -7.49
N ALA A 104 -1.37 4.54 -6.18
CA ALA A 104 -2.48 5.12 -5.42
C ALA A 104 -1.97 6.32 -4.64
N LEU A 105 -2.58 7.48 -4.88
CA LEU A 105 -2.28 8.72 -4.19
C LEU A 105 -3.44 9.06 -3.27
N GLY A 106 -3.15 9.47 -2.07
CA GLY A 106 -4.19 9.80 -1.11
C GLY A 106 -3.69 10.57 0.08
N HIS A 107 -4.57 10.67 1.06
CA HIS A 107 -4.31 11.37 2.30
C HIS A 107 -4.81 10.54 3.47
N TYR A 108 -4.09 10.56 4.59
CA TYR A 108 -4.52 9.88 5.80
C TYR A 108 -4.16 10.68 7.04
N ALA A 109 -4.81 10.33 8.13
CA ALA A 109 -4.46 10.80 9.46
C ALA A 109 -4.59 9.64 10.44
N TRP A 110 -3.63 9.52 11.33
CA TRP A 110 -3.52 8.47 12.34
C TRP A 110 -3.35 9.06 13.72
N ARG A 111 -3.80 8.33 14.73
CA ARG A 111 -3.52 8.64 16.14
C ARG A 111 -2.72 7.50 16.74
N VAL A 112 -1.57 7.82 17.30
CA VAL A 112 -0.71 6.83 17.96
C VAL A 112 -1.25 6.56 19.36
N LYS A 113 -1.57 5.31 19.64
CA LYS A 113 -2.22 4.92 20.91
C LYS A 113 -1.36 5.21 22.13
N SER A 114 -0.05 4.92 22.05
CA SER A 114 0.87 5.05 23.19
C SER A 114 1.16 6.50 23.58
N THR A 115 1.12 7.44 22.64
CA THR A 115 1.45 8.86 22.88
C THR A 115 0.22 9.77 22.85
N GLY A 116 -0.86 9.33 22.21
CA GLY A 116 -2.04 10.15 21.94
C GLY A 116 -1.84 11.19 20.83
N ARG A 117 -0.68 11.23 20.20
CA ARG A 117 -0.38 12.21 19.16
C ARG A 117 -0.91 11.75 17.81
N GLU A 118 -1.28 12.73 17.01
CA GLU A 118 -1.74 12.52 15.64
C GLU A 118 -0.65 12.88 14.65
N PHE A 119 -0.66 12.19 13.51
CA PHE A 119 0.13 12.55 12.36
C PHE A 119 -0.65 12.20 11.10
N GLY A 120 -0.32 12.84 10.01
CA GLY A 120 -0.97 12.59 8.75
C GLY A 120 -0.23 13.26 7.62
N GLY A 121 -0.81 13.20 6.46
CA GLY A 121 -0.27 13.79 5.26
C GLY A 121 -0.63 12.99 4.04
N ASP A 122 -0.03 13.37 2.93
CA ASP A 122 -0.21 12.67 1.67
C ASP A 122 0.62 11.40 1.65
N PHE A 123 0.10 10.38 1.00
CA PHE A 123 0.83 9.14 0.76
C PHE A 123 0.84 8.78 -0.73
N ALA A 124 1.83 8.02 -1.12
CA ALA A 124 1.89 7.33 -2.40
C ALA A 124 2.15 5.86 -2.15
N HIS A 125 1.26 5.01 -2.65
CA HIS A 125 1.40 3.57 -2.59
C HIS A 125 1.64 3.05 -4.01
N VAL A 126 2.71 2.27 -4.19
CA VAL A 126 3.02 1.63 -5.47
C VAL A 126 2.80 0.14 -5.34
N PHE A 127 1.82 -0.36 -6.10
CA PHE A 127 1.50 -1.79 -6.16
C PHE A 127 2.05 -2.38 -7.46
N THR A 128 2.61 -3.56 -7.39
CA THR A 128 2.92 -4.37 -8.57
C THR A 128 1.94 -5.54 -8.58
N VAL A 129 1.20 -5.68 -9.67
CA VAL A 129 0.14 -6.69 -9.82
C VAL A 129 0.50 -7.65 -10.94
N LEU A 130 0.55 -8.95 -10.65
CA LEU A 130 0.76 -10.00 -11.65
C LEU A 130 -0.31 -11.08 -11.45
N ASP A 131 -0.95 -11.47 -12.54
CA ASP A 131 -1.96 -12.54 -12.55
C ASP A 131 -3.03 -12.39 -11.49
N GLY A 132 -3.53 -11.16 -11.31
CA GLY A 132 -4.61 -10.86 -10.37
C GLY A 132 -4.23 -10.87 -8.90
N LYS A 133 -2.94 -10.84 -8.59
CA LYS A 133 -2.43 -10.77 -7.21
C LYS A 133 -1.41 -9.65 -7.09
N VAL A 134 -1.37 -9.00 -5.93
CA VAL A 134 -0.30 -8.04 -5.62
C VAL A 134 0.94 -8.82 -5.23
N VAL A 135 2.05 -8.57 -5.93
CA VAL A 135 3.34 -9.23 -5.66
C VAL A 135 4.31 -8.31 -4.94
N LYS A 136 4.13 -6.99 -5.05
CA LYS A 136 4.94 -5.98 -4.35
C LYS A 136 4.10 -4.78 -3.97
N PHE A 137 4.46 -4.18 -2.85
CA PHE A 137 3.90 -2.93 -2.37
C PHE A 137 5.01 -2.08 -1.78
N HIS A 138 4.95 -0.77 -2.05
CA HIS A 138 5.87 0.18 -1.46
C HIS A 138 5.12 1.45 -1.08
N GLU A 139 5.23 1.87 0.18
CA GLU A 139 4.64 3.11 0.68
C GLU A 139 5.68 4.22 0.73
N TYR A 140 5.29 5.42 0.28
CA TYR A 140 6.02 6.68 0.42
C TYR A 140 5.17 7.64 1.22
N MET A 141 5.74 8.23 2.26
CA MET A 141 5.00 9.05 3.22
C MET A 141 5.95 9.97 3.97
N ASP A 142 5.40 10.87 4.79
CA ASP A 142 6.19 11.72 5.69
C ASP A 142 6.67 10.89 6.89
N THR A 143 7.90 10.40 6.80
CA THR A 143 8.51 9.57 7.84
C THR A 143 8.88 10.36 9.09
N ALA A 144 9.22 11.63 8.93
CA ALA A 144 9.56 12.50 10.07
C ALA A 144 8.35 12.75 10.96
N ALA A 145 7.18 13.01 10.35
CA ALA A 145 5.93 13.19 11.08
C ALA A 145 5.53 11.93 11.85
N ALA A 146 5.64 10.76 11.21
CA ALA A 146 5.35 9.48 11.85
C ALA A 146 6.30 9.20 13.02
N ALA A 147 7.60 9.39 12.81
CA ALA A 147 8.61 9.19 13.87
C ALA A 147 8.34 10.09 15.08
N ALA A 148 8.05 11.36 14.84
CA ALA A 148 7.76 12.33 15.90
C ALA A 148 6.52 11.93 16.70
N ALA A 149 5.47 11.48 16.04
CA ALA A 149 4.22 11.08 16.71
C ALA A 149 4.38 9.81 17.57
N HIS A 150 5.28 8.90 17.18
CA HIS A 150 5.54 7.67 17.91
C HIS A 150 6.58 7.84 19.02
N ARG A 151 7.30 8.97 19.06
CA ARG A 151 8.35 9.18 20.05
C ARG A 151 7.75 9.32 21.44
N LYS A 152 8.20 8.49 22.37
CA LYS A 152 7.81 8.61 23.77
C LYS A 152 8.57 9.77 24.40
N ASP A 153 7.86 10.59 25.19
CA ASP A 153 8.49 11.65 25.95
C ASP A 153 9.32 11.03 27.07
N ILE A 154 10.61 11.39 27.12
CA ILE A 154 11.53 10.92 28.15
C ILE A 154 11.59 11.99 29.24
N GLY A 155 11.28 11.60 30.47
CA GLY A 155 11.39 12.47 31.62
C GLY A 155 10.18 13.41 31.86
N ALA A 156 9.06 13.07 31.28
CA ALA A 156 7.82 13.78 31.57
C ALA A 156 7.25 13.40 32.95
#